data_1d9eac8115551081d7aafdc66e7f4d9a
#
_entry.id   1d9eac8115551081d7aafdc66e7f4d9a
#
_cell.length_a   1.000
_cell.length_b   1.000
_cell.length_c   1.000
_cell.angle_alpha   90.00
_cell.angle_beta   90.00
_cell.angle_gamma   90.00
#
_symmetry.space_group_name_H-M   'P 1'
#
loop_
_entity.id
_entity.type
_entity.pdbx_description
1 polymer ?
#
loop_
_entity_poly.entity_id
_entity_poly.type
_entity_poly.pdbx_seq_one_letter_code
_entity_poly.pdbx_strand_id
1 'polypeptide(L)'
;ILVDGKRLKGEVIRINNGVASMQIYEMSNGIKVGDPVEFTGELMSVELGPGLLTQVFDGLQNPLPDLAEQCGFFLERGVYLDPIPDREWEFTPSVKEGDAVEAGDSIGSVPEGLFTHEIMVPFTLKGSDWKVKSIKEKGSYHVRATICVIENGNGDEKELSMVITQPIKKAVKCYEERLRPDEPLVTQIRCIDSFLPVAKGGTFCVPGPFGAGKTVLQHMEAKNGEADIVIVAACGERAGEVVEILKEFPELEDPKTGRSLMERTIIICNTSSMPVAAREASCYTAVTLAEYYRQMGLDVLLLADSTSRWAQAMREMSGRLEEIPGEEAFPAYLESTIASFYERAGKVRLKDGKIASVTIGGTVSPAGGNFEEPVTQATLKVVGAFHGLSRERSDARKYPAIHPMDSWSKYDGVVDMARVEEARSILHRGNEINQMMKVVGEEGTSAEDYIIYQKGELLDSVYLQQNSFDPIDAACSPDRQREEFGVLYDALMASYDLDDKNEIRGFFNQLRQEFLDWHGTEFESPEFYAQEKKISEFYKSKAVE
;
A
#
# COMPACT_ATOMS: atom_id res chain seq x y z
N ILE A 1 -23.75 5.93 -23.00
CA ILE A 1 -24.37 6.96 -23.83
C ILE A 1 -23.67 6.97 -25.18
N LEU A 2 -24.44 7.06 -26.25
CA LEU A 2 -23.91 7.20 -27.61
C LEU A 2 -23.90 8.67 -28.00
N VAL A 3 -22.72 9.25 -28.23
CA VAL A 3 -22.51 10.66 -28.57
C VAL A 3 -21.65 10.75 -29.82
N ASP A 4 -22.15 11.33 -30.88
CA ASP A 4 -21.45 11.51 -32.18
C ASP A 4 -20.78 10.19 -32.67
N GLY A 5 -21.47 9.05 -32.50
CA GLY A 5 -20.99 7.72 -32.89
C GLY A 5 -20.01 7.05 -31.91
N LYS A 6 -19.61 7.72 -30.81
CA LYS A 6 -18.75 7.18 -29.77
C LYS A 6 -19.58 6.73 -28.57
N ARG A 7 -19.24 5.58 -27.97
CA ARG A 7 -19.86 5.08 -26.75
C ARG A 7 -19.09 5.60 -25.53
N LEU A 8 -19.78 6.35 -24.68
CA LEU A 8 -19.22 6.82 -23.40
C LEU A 8 -19.77 5.97 -22.25
N LYS A 9 -18.88 5.41 -21.44
CA LYS A 9 -19.26 4.65 -20.23
C LYS A 9 -19.72 5.58 -19.12
N GLY A 10 -20.68 5.12 -18.32
CA GLY A 10 -21.15 5.83 -17.15
C GLY A 10 -21.82 4.88 -16.18
N GLU A 11 -21.99 5.32 -14.94
CA GLU A 11 -22.67 4.60 -13.87
C GLU A 11 -23.93 5.35 -13.45
N VAL A 12 -25.02 4.63 -13.23
CA VAL A 12 -26.22 5.20 -12.61
C VAL A 12 -25.97 5.32 -11.10
N ILE A 13 -25.91 6.55 -10.61
CA ILE A 13 -25.60 6.84 -9.19
C ILE A 13 -26.86 7.12 -8.36
N ARG A 14 -27.95 7.53 -9.01
CA ARG A 14 -29.20 7.86 -8.32
C ARG A 14 -30.39 7.64 -9.22
N ILE A 15 -31.46 7.10 -8.68
CA ILE A 15 -32.77 7.02 -9.34
C ILE A 15 -33.79 7.73 -8.46
N ASN A 16 -34.48 8.73 -9.02
CA ASN A 16 -35.52 9.46 -8.34
C ASN A 16 -36.72 9.65 -9.27
N ASN A 17 -37.91 9.21 -8.86
CA ASN A 17 -39.16 9.35 -9.63
C ASN A 17 -39.04 8.91 -11.10
N GLY A 18 -38.34 7.81 -11.37
CA GLY A 18 -38.14 7.28 -12.70
C GLY A 18 -37.09 8.00 -13.56
N VAL A 19 -36.38 8.99 -12.97
CA VAL A 19 -35.24 9.66 -13.59
C VAL A 19 -33.95 9.13 -13.01
N ALA A 20 -33.05 8.64 -13.89
CA ALA A 20 -31.72 8.18 -13.51
C ALA A 20 -30.69 9.31 -13.67
N SER A 21 -29.98 9.64 -12.59
CA SER A 21 -28.78 10.49 -12.66
C SER A 21 -27.58 9.60 -12.91
N MET A 22 -26.83 9.92 -13.97
CA MET A 22 -25.68 9.15 -14.41
C MET A 22 -24.40 9.98 -14.30
N GLN A 23 -23.34 9.37 -13.80
CA GLN A 23 -21.99 9.91 -13.85
C GLN A 23 -21.26 9.31 -15.06
N ILE A 24 -20.77 10.15 -15.94
CA ILE A 24 -19.96 9.73 -17.10
C ILE A 24 -18.50 9.69 -16.67
N TYR A 25 -17.80 8.63 -17.05
CA TYR A 25 -16.39 8.42 -16.71
C TYR A 25 -15.39 9.19 -17.57
N GLU A 26 -15.89 9.89 -18.59
CA GLU A 26 -15.12 10.68 -19.54
C GLU A 26 -15.64 12.12 -19.61
N MET A 27 -15.01 12.93 -20.48
CA MET A 27 -15.49 14.29 -20.73
C MET A 27 -16.87 14.25 -21.38
N SER A 28 -17.84 14.90 -20.74
CA SER A 28 -19.24 14.90 -21.16
C SER A 28 -19.58 15.97 -22.21
N ASN A 29 -18.60 16.67 -22.77
CA ASN A 29 -18.79 17.71 -23.76
C ASN A 29 -19.50 17.15 -25.02
N GLY A 30 -20.53 17.83 -25.48
CA GLY A 30 -21.29 17.43 -26.69
C GLY A 30 -22.43 16.46 -26.43
N ILE A 31 -22.67 16.02 -25.18
CA ILE A 31 -23.88 15.26 -24.82
C ILE A 31 -25.09 16.19 -24.95
N LYS A 32 -26.13 15.71 -25.62
CA LYS A 32 -27.35 16.49 -25.95
C LYS A 32 -28.58 15.75 -25.41
N VAL A 33 -29.63 16.50 -25.20
CA VAL A 33 -30.95 15.93 -24.93
C VAL A 33 -31.40 15.14 -26.19
N GLY A 34 -31.75 13.86 -25.96
CA GLY A 34 -32.14 12.94 -27.04
C GLY A 34 -31.04 11.97 -27.46
N ASP A 35 -29.80 12.11 -26.94
CA ASP A 35 -28.75 11.12 -27.20
C ASP A 35 -29.17 9.75 -26.62
N PRO A 36 -28.94 8.64 -27.36
CA PRO A 36 -29.34 7.31 -26.90
C PRO A 36 -28.56 6.87 -25.69
N VAL A 37 -29.25 6.25 -24.70
CA VAL A 37 -28.67 5.63 -23.52
C VAL A 37 -28.97 4.13 -23.54
N GLU A 38 -27.95 3.32 -23.42
CA GLU A 38 -28.05 1.86 -23.31
C GLU A 38 -27.74 1.45 -21.87
N PHE A 39 -28.70 0.82 -21.19
CA PHE A 39 -28.49 0.26 -19.85
C PHE A 39 -27.99 -1.17 -19.99
N THR A 40 -26.79 -1.44 -19.51
CA THR A 40 -26.16 -2.77 -19.57
C THR A 40 -26.75 -3.75 -18.55
N GLY A 41 -27.36 -3.24 -17.48
CA GLY A 41 -27.82 -4.05 -16.34
C GLY A 41 -26.70 -4.54 -15.43
N GLU A 42 -25.47 -4.13 -15.68
CA GLU A 42 -24.27 -4.51 -14.95
C GLU A 42 -23.70 -3.34 -14.16
N LEU A 43 -23.04 -3.65 -13.05
CA LEU A 43 -22.27 -2.67 -12.29
C LEU A 43 -20.92 -2.41 -12.98
N MET A 44 -20.29 -1.28 -12.67
CA MET A 44 -18.92 -1.07 -13.09
C MET A 44 -18.02 -2.18 -12.60
N SER A 45 -17.34 -2.84 -13.52
CA SER A 45 -16.58 -4.05 -13.29
C SER A 45 -15.21 -3.96 -13.96
N VAL A 46 -14.28 -4.76 -13.45
CA VAL A 46 -12.96 -5.01 -14.01
C VAL A 46 -12.86 -6.45 -14.50
N GLU A 47 -11.99 -6.69 -15.45
CA GLU A 47 -11.64 -8.02 -15.91
C GLU A 47 -10.39 -8.51 -15.16
N LEU A 48 -10.47 -9.74 -14.70
CA LEU A 48 -9.43 -10.39 -13.90
C LEU A 48 -9.00 -11.68 -14.61
N GLY A 49 -7.72 -11.82 -14.86
CA GLY A 49 -7.16 -12.95 -15.59
C GLY A 49 -5.63 -12.86 -15.69
N PRO A 50 -4.97 -13.85 -16.30
CA PRO A 50 -3.53 -13.83 -16.48
C PRO A 50 -3.10 -12.73 -17.46
N GLY A 51 -1.97 -12.08 -17.16
CA GLY A 51 -1.40 -10.99 -17.97
C GLY A 51 -1.61 -9.59 -17.40
N LEU A 52 -2.16 -9.47 -16.18
CA LEU A 52 -2.33 -8.19 -15.50
C LEU A 52 -1.04 -7.68 -14.84
N LEU A 53 -0.12 -8.58 -14.46
CA LEU A 53 1.18 -8.20 -13.92
C LEU A 53 2.01 -7.44 -14.95
N THR A 54 2.87 -6.57 -14.49
CA THR A 54 3.72 -5.69 -15.32
C THR A 54 3.00 -4.59 -16.07
N GLN A 55 1.67 -4.51 -15.92
CA GLN A 55 0.85 -3.55 -16.66
C GLN A 55 0.63 -2.25 -15.91
N VAL A 56 0.35 -1.21 -16.69
CA VAL A 56 -0.04 0.10 -16.21
C VAL A 56 -1.41 0.43 -16.78
N PHE A 57 -2.38 0.60 -15.89
CA PHE A 57 -3.77 0.88 -16.26
C PHE A 57 -4.21 2.27 -15.81
N ASP A 58 -5.24 2.79 -16.45
CA ASP A 58 -6.01 3.90 -15.89
C ASP A 58 -7.03 3.41 -14.84
N GLY A 59 -7.80 4.33 -14.25
CA GLY A 59 -8.81 4.00 -13.24
C GLY A 59 -9.98 3.13 -13.76
N LEU A 60 -10.13 3.02 -15.08
CA LEU A 60 -11.12 2.17 -15.76
C LEU A 60 -10.52 0.88 -16.31
N GLN A 61 -9.30 0.59 -15.95
CA GLN A 61 -8.53 -0.59 -16.40
C GLN A 61 -8.18 -0.57 -17.91
N ASN A 62 -8.05 0.60 -18.54
CA ASN A 62 -7.48 0.66 -19.89
C ASN A 62 -5.94 0.59 -19.77
N PRO A 63 -5.25 -0.27 -20.56
CA PRO A 63 -3.78 -0.31 -20.58
C PRO A 63 -3.23 0.98 -21.20
N LEU A 64 -2.53 1.78 -20.38
CA LEU A 64 -2.07 3.11 -20.76
C LEU A 64 -1.02 3.12 -21.88
N PRO A 65 -0.05 2.19 -21.94
CA PRO A 65 0.89 2.12 -23.05
C PRO A 65 0.20 1.92 -24.39
N ASP A 66 -0.72 0.96 -24.48
CA ASP A 66 -1.45 0.63 -25.70
C ASP A 66 -2.40 1.77 -26.10
N LEU A 67 -3.01 2.41 -25.10
CA LEU A 67 -3.87 3.57 -25.30
C LEU A 67 -3.07 4.78 -25.87
N ALA A 68 -1.85 4.99 -25.37
CA ALA A 68 -0.96 6.04 -25.86
C ALA A 68 -0.47 5.76 -27.30
N GLU A 69 -0.22 4.49 -27.63
CA GLU A 69 0.14 4.09 -28.99
C GLU A 69 -1.02 4.35 -29.98
N GLN A 70 -2.25 4.05 -29.57
CA GLN A 70 -3.44 4.22 -30.41
C GLN A 70 -3.88 5.69 -30.55
N CYS A 71 -3.89 6.46 -29.45
CA CYS A 71 -4.44 7.83 -29.40
C CYS A 71 -3.37 8.92 -29.51
N GLY A 72 -2.08 8.59 -29.36
CA GLY A 72 -0.99 9.57 -29.30
C GLY A 72 -1.02 10.40 -28.00
N PHE A 73 -0.67 11.68 -28.08
CA PHE A 73 -0.54 12.57 -26.91
C PHE A 73 -1.87 12.93 -26.24
N PHE A 74 -2.99 12.82 -26.93
CA PHE A 74 -4.31 13.18 -26.43
C PHE A 74 -5.21 11.97 -26.37
N LEU A 75 -5.65 11.62 -25.17
CA LEU A 75 -6.62 10.54 -24.97
C LEU A 75 -7.94 10.90 -25.65
N GLU A 76 -8.35 10.07 -26.61
CA GLU A 76 -9.64 10.20 -27.25
C GLU A 76 -10.74 9.57 -26.40
N ARG A 77 -11.87 10.25 -26.26
CA ARG A 77 -13.03 9.71 -25.56
C ARG A 77 -13.70 8.58 -26.35
N GLY A 78 -14.30 7.64 -25.64
CA GLY A 78 -14.99 6.49 -26.22
C GLY A 78 -14.03 5.42 -26.75
N VAL A 79 -12.75 5.45 -26.39
CA VAL A 79 -11.78 4.41 -26.69
C VAL A 79 -11.57 3.58 -25.44
N TYR A 80 -11.92 2.30 -25.50
CA TYR A 80 -11.71 1.32 -24.44
C TYR A 80 -10.94 0.15 -25.02
N LEU A 81 -9.86 -0.21 -24.36
CA LEU A 81 -9.00 -1.32 -24.75
C LEU A 81 -9.21 -2.50 -23.82
N ASP A 82 -8.96 -3.69 -24.35
CA ASP A 82 -8.99 -4.91 -23.55
C ASP A 82 -7.84 -4.87 -22.52
N PRO A 83 -8.13 -5.00 -21.21
CA PRO A 83 -7.09 -5.00 -20.19
C PRO A 83 -6.29 -6.29 -20.15
N ILE A 84 -6.82 -7.38 -20.71
CA ILE A 84 -6.17 -8.69 -20.73
C ILE A 84 -5.47 -8.88 -22.08
N PRO A 85 -4.15 -9.11 -22.10
CA PRO A 85 -3.42 -9.34 -23.35
C PRO A 85 -3.97 -10.52 -24.15
N ASP A 86 -4.14 -10.31 -25.47
CA ASP A 86 -4.62 -11.31 -26.41
C ASP A 86 -3.51 -12.33 -26.72
N ARG A 87 -3.40 -13.35 -25.87
CA ARG A 87 -2.38 -14.41 -26.04
C ARG A 87 -2.87 -15.77 -25.55
N GLU A 88 -2.13 -16.81 -25.89
CA GLU A 88 -2.32 -18.16 -25.40
C GLU A 88 -1.52 -18.41 -24.11
N TRP A 89 -2.09 -19.28 -23.25
CA TRP A 89 -1.50 -19.70 -21.99
C TRP A 89 -1.51 -21.21 -21.85
N GLU A 90 -0.48 -21.77 -21.23
CA GLU A 90 -0.39 -23.19 -20.91
C GLU A 90 -1.27 -23.52 -19.69
N PHE A 91 -2.49 -23.92 -19.96
CA PHE A 91 -3.43 -24.30 -18.92
C PHE A 91 -3.16 -25.71 -18.38
N THR A 92 -3.17 -25.86 -17.07
CA THR A 92 -3.11 -27.14 -16.36
C THR A 92 -4.33 -27.24 -15.45
N PRO A 93 -5.27 -28.20 -15.68
CA PRO A 93 -6.47 -28.34 -14.87
C PRO A 93 -6.13 -28.86 -13.46
N SER A 94 -6.83 -28.39 -12.44
CA SER A 94 -6.76 -28.86 -11.04
C SER A 94 -7.97 -29.66 -10.60
N VAL A 95 -9.08 -29.62 -11.35
CA VAL A 95 -10.32 -30.34 -11.09
C VAL A 95 -10.67 -31.29 -12.22
N LYS A 96 -11.63 -32.19 -11.99
CA LYS A 96 -12.12 -33.19 -12.94
C LYS A 96 -13.62 -33.04 -13.15
N GLU A 97 -14.13 -33.68 -14.22
CA GLU A 97 -15.57 -33.77 -14.46
C GLU A 97 -16.29 -34.44 -13.25
N GLY A 98 -17.39 -33.84 -12.82
CA GLY A 98 -18.18 -34.25 -11.66
C GLY A 98 -17.75 -33.61 -10.34
N ASP A 99 -16.61 -32.99 -10.24
CA ASP A 99 -16.16 -32.28 -9.03
C ASP A 99 -17.09 -31.11 -8.71
N ALA A 100 -17.41 -30.94 -7.44
CA ALA A 100 -18.18 -29.79 -6.96
C ALA A 100 -17.28 -28.55 -6.94
N VAL A 101 -17.82 -27.42 -7.35
CA VAL A 101 -17.11 -26.13 -7.36
C VAL A 101 -18.01 -25.00 -6.87
N GLU A 102 -17.40 -24.06 -6.20
CA GLU A 102 -18.04 -22.84 -5.69
C GLU A 102 -17.30 -21.59 -6.17
N ALA A 103 -17.90 -20.43 -5.91
CA ALA A 103 -17.26 -19.14 -6.20
C ALA A 103 -15.86 -19.04 -5.57
N GLY A 104 -14.87 -18.68 -6.38
CA GLY A 104 -13.49 -18.51 -5.96
C GLY A 104 -12.64 -19.78 -5.89
N ASP A 105 -13.21 -20.96 -6.18
CA ASP A 105 -12.43 -22.20 -6.24
C ASP A 105 -11.54 -22.20 -7.49
N SER A 106 -10.32 -22.74 -7.36
CA SER A 106 -9.41 -22.92 -8.49
C SER A 106 -9.85 -24.12 -9.35
N ILE A 107 -9.94 -23.88 -10.66
CA ILE A 107 -10.23 -24.92 -11.66
C ILE A 107 -8.99 -25.36 -12.44
N GLY A 108 -7.89 -24.63 -12.29
CA GLY A 108 -6.61 -24.89 -12.94
C GLY A 108 -5.66 -23.73 -12.79
N SER A 109 -4.53 -23.80 -13.43
CA SER A 109 -3.49 -22.78 -13.33
C SER A 109 -2.74 -22.58 -14.64
N VAL A 110 -2.10 -21.42 -14.77
CA VAL A 110 -1.17 -21.07 -15.85
C VAL A 110 0.09 -20.45 -15.27
N PRO A 111 1.28 -20.63 -15.89
CA PRO A 111 2.49 -19.95 -15.47
C PRO A 111 2.45 -18.47 -15.89
N GLU A 112 2.65 -17.55 -14.95
CA GLU A 112 2.74 -16.12 -15.19
C GLU A 112 3.99 -15.53 -14.52
N GLY A 113 5.04 -15.33 -15.27
CA GLY A 113 6.29 -14.74 -14.76
C GLY A 113 6.89 -15.53 -13.58
N LEU A 114 6.88 -14.92 -12.41
CA LEU A 114 7.38 -15.49 -11.15
C LEU A 114 6.34 -16.35 -10.42
N PHE A 115 5.08 -16.30 -10.84
CA PHE A 115 3.95 -16.87 -10.11
C PHE A 115 3.22 -17.95 -10.91
N THR A 116 2.54 -18.81 -10.20
CA THR A 116 1.52 -19.68 -10.76
C THR A 116 0.18 -18.98 -10.62
N HIS A 117 -0.41 -18.58 -11.73
CA HIS A 117 -1.69 -17.88 -11.76
C HIS A 117 -2.83 -18.88 -11.68
N GLU A 118 -3.62 -18.82 -10.62
CA GLU A 118 -4.79 -19.70 -10.43
C GLU A 118 -5.96 -19.19 -11.27
N ILE A 119 -6.56 -20.07 -12.05
CA ILE A 119 -7.79 -19.79 -12.79
C ILE A 119 -8.98 -20.20 -11.92
N MET A 120 -9.81 -19.23 -11.59
CA MET A 120 -10.84 -19.38 -10.56
C MET A 120 -12.25 -19.29 -11.12
N VAL A 121 -13.18 -19.93 -10.44
CA VAL A 121 -14.61 -19.76 -10.66
C VAL A 121 -15.00 -18.32 -10.32
N PRO A 122 -15.82 -17.63 -11.15
CA PRO A 122 -16.21 -16.24 -10.90
C PRO A 122 -16.75 -16.01 -9.49
N PHE A 123 -16.24 -14.97 -8.81
CA PHE A 123 -16.63 -14.60 -7.45
C PHE A 123 -18.10 -14.20 -7.29
N THR A 124 -18.75 -13.86 -8.41
CA THR A 124 -20.18 -13.50 -8.47
C THR A 124 -21.10 -14.70 -8.63
N LEU A 125 -20.55 -15.92 -8.76
CA LEU A 125 -21.36 -17.15 -8.89
C LEU A 125 -22.20 -17.33 -7.64
N LYS A 126 -23.50 -17.57 -7.83
CA LYS A 126 -24.44 -17.83 -6.74
C LYS A 126 -24.82 -19.31 -6.70
N GLY A 127 -25.03 -19.81 -5.48
CA GLY A 127 -25.39 -21.22 -5.25
C GLY A 127 -24.14 -22.07 -5.00
N SER A 128 -24.35 -23.21 -4.34
CA SER A 128 -23.31 -24.17 -3.93
C SER A 128 -23.45 -25.54 -4.60
N ASP A 129 -24.37 -25.69 -5.55
CA ASP A 129 -24.71 -26.94 -6.20
C ASP A 129 -24.09 -27.09 -7.61
N TRP A 130 -23.07 -26.32 -7.88
CA TRP A 130 -22.36 -26.36 -9.16
C TRP A 130 -21.36 -27.49 -9.22
N LYS A 131 -21.29 -28.14 -10.39
CA LYS A 131 -20.33 -29.20 -10.69
C LYS A 131 -19.68 -28.98 -12.03
N VAL A 132 -18.46 -29.45 -12.17
CA VAL A 132 -17.75 -29.46 -13.44
C VAL A 132 -18.42 -30.44 -14.40
N LYS A 133 -18.99 -29.93 -15.50
CA LYS A 133 -19.57 -30.71 -16.57
C LYS A 133 -18.51 -31.20 -17.55
N SER A 134 -17.60 -30.31 -17.94
CA SER A 134 -16.45 -30.63 -18.76
C SER A 134 -15.31 -29.64 -18.50
N ILE A 135 -14.08 -30.10 -18.66
CA ILE A 135 -12.87 -29.29 -18.51
C ILE A 135 -11.86 -29.69 -19.58
N LYS A 136 -11.12 -28.69 -20.10
CA LYS A 136 -10.05 -28.92 -21.06
C LYS A 136 -8.88 -29.63 -20.41
N GLU A 137 -8.22 -30.51 -21.18
CA GLU A 137 -6.97 -31.15 -20.78
C GLU A 137 -5.81 -30.13 -20.76
N LYS A 138 -4.67 -30.52 -20.19
CA LYS A 138 -3.45 -29.71 -20.21
C LYS A 138 -3.06 -29.35 -21.64
N GLY A 139 -2.92 -28.06 -21.93
CA GLY A 139 -2.56 -27.56 -23.25
C GLY A 139 -2.55 -26.03 -23.33
N SER A 140 -2.16 -25.52 -24.50
CA SER A 140 -2.15 -24.10 -24.80
C SER A 140 -3.52 -23.67 -25.31
N TYR A 141 -4.10 -22.66 -24.66
CA TYR A 141 -5.43 -22.13 -25.01
C TYR A 141 -5.40 -20.60 -24.98
N HIS A 142 -6.15 -20.02 -25.87
CA HIS A 142 -6.41 -18.57 -25.87
C HIS A 142 -7.07 -18.14 -24.56
N VAL A 143 -6.67 -17.02 -24.02
CA VAL A 143 -7.11 -16.50 -22.70
C VAL A 143 -8.63 -16.43 -22.54
N ARG A 144 -9.37 -16.12 -23.61
CA ARG A 144 -10.84 -16.04 -23.63
C ARG A 144 -11.54 -17.31 -24.11
N ALA A 145 -10.79 -18.36 -24.43
CA ALA A 145 -11.39 -19.65 -24.82
C ALA A 145 -12.12 -20.29 -23.64
N THR A 146 -13.23 -20.94 -23.89
CA THR A 146 -13.94 -21.75 -22.89
C THR A 146 -13.04 -22.93 -22.49
N ILE A 147 -12.59 -22.95 -21.21
CA ILE A 147 -11.74 -24.00 -20.65
C ILE A 147 -12.49 -24.97 -19.77
N CYS A 148 -13.59 -24.52 -19.17
CA CYS A 148 -14.43 -25.34 -18.29
C CYS A 148 -15.89 -24.97 -18.49
N VAL A 149 -16.78 -25.96 -18.36
CA VAL A 149 -18.22 -25.76 -18.31
C VAL A 149 -18.71 -26.33 -17.00
N ILE A 150 -19.46 -25.57 -16.23
CA ILE A 150 -20.09 -25.98 -14.99
C ILE A 150 -21.60 -26.04 -15.15
N GLU A 151 -22.25 -26.95 -14.45
CA GLU A 151 -23.71 -27.09 -14.42
C GLU A 151 -24.23 -27.18 -12.98
N ASN A 152 -25.44 -26.67 -12.74
CA ASN A 152 -26.11 -26.77 -11.45
C ASN A 152 -27.18 -27.85 -11.46
N GLY A 153 -27.75 -28.14 -10.29
CA GLY A 153 -28.82 -29.13 -10.14
C GLY A 153 -30.12 -28.82 -10.91
N ASN A 154 -30.29 -27.58 -11.41
CA ASN A 154 -31.43 -27.17 -12.22
C ASN A 154 -31.18 -27.31 -13.73
N GLY A 155 -29.98 -27.70 -14.12
CA GLY A 155 -29.59 -27.84 -15.53
C GLY A 155 -29.14 -26.54 -16.20
N ASP A 156 -28.88 -25.45 -15.40
CA ASP A 156 -28.28 -24.26 -15.95
C ASP A 156 -26.79 -24.51 -16.15
N GLU A 157 -26.27 -24.12 -17.31
CA GLU A 157 -24.85 -24.25 -17.67
C GLU A 157 -24.17 -22.89 -17.70
N LYS A 158 -22.89 -22.88 -17.32
CA LYS A 158 -22.04 -21.68 -17.43
C LYS A 158 -20.68 -22.05 -18.00
N GLU A 159 -20.31 -21.35 -19.06
CA GLU A 159 -18.98 -21.46 -19.64
C GLU A 159 -18.00 -20.57 -18.88
N LEU A 160 -16.82 -21.12 -18.59
CA LEU A 160 -15.74 -20.42 -17.90
C LEU A 160 -14.52 -20.33 -18.80
N SER A 161 -13.97 -19.15 -18.91
CA SER A 161 -12.67 -18.86 -19.53
C SER A 161 -11.61 -18.57 -18.46
N MET A 162 -10.42 -18.19 -18.87
CA MET A 162 -9.37 -17.74 -17.93
C MET A 162 -9.63 -16.32 -17.41
N VAL A 163 -10.62 -15.62 -17.95
CA VAL A 163 -10.99 -14.25 -17.56
C VAL A 163 -12.32 -14.26 -16.85
N ILE A 164 -12.35 -13.57 -15.71
CA ILE A 164 -13.58 -13.34 -14.94
C ILE A 164 -13.86 -11.85 -14.80
N THR A 165 -15.13 -11.49 -14.67
CA THR A 165 -15.56 -10.09 -14.47
C THR A 165 -15.99 -9.90 -13.01
N GLN A 166 -15.46 -8.86 -12.35
CA GLN A 166 -15.75 -8.54 -10.96
C GLN A 166 -16.18 -7.07 -10.79
N PRO A 167 -17.35 -6.81 -10.18
CA PRO A 167 -17.76 -5.46 -9.81
C PRO A 167 -16.79 -4.83 -8.80
N ILE A 168 -16.25 -3.63 -9.09
CA ILE A 168 -15.21 -2.99 -8.28
C ILE A 168 -15.67 -2.57 -6.89
N LYS A 169 -16.94 -2.21 -6.73
CA LYS A 169 -17.53 -1.80 -5.42
C LYS A 169 -17.97 -2.97 -4.56
N LYS A 170 -17.81 -4.23 -5.04
CA LYS A 170 -18.12 -5.44 -4.26
C LYS A 170 -16.84 -6.15 -3.85
N ALA A 171 -16.64 -6.28 -2.54
CA ALA A 171 -15.51 -7.03 -1.99
C ALA A 171 -15.59 -8.51 -2.35
N VAL A 172 -14.44 -9.13 -2.62
CA VAL A 172 -14.31 -10.58 -2.82
C VAL A 172 -14.30 -11.28 -1.46
N LYS A 173 -15.31 -12.09 -1.20
CA LYS A 173 -15.53 -12.80 0.09
C LYS A 173 -15.56 -14.32 -0.09
N CYS A 174 -14.70 -14.86 -0.94
CA CYS A 174 -14.62 -16.28 -1.27
C CYS A 174 -13.59 -17.05 -0.43
N TYR A 175 -13.32 -16.60 0.79
CA TYR A 175 -12.43 -17.22 1.76
C TYR A 175 -13.22 -17.95 2.87
N GLU A 176 -12.57 -18.86 3.58
CA GLU A 176 -13.17 -19.61 4.69
C GLU A 176 -13.31 -18.74 5.94
N GLU A 177 -12.22 -18.05 6.33
CA GLU A 177 -12.12 -17.29 7.57
C GLU A 177 -11.29 -16.04 7.40
N ARG A 178 -11.69 -14.96 8.08
CA ARG A 178 -10.88 -13.77 8.23
C ARG A 178 -10.07 -13.85 9.52
N LEU A 179 -8.74 -13.75 9.40
CA LEU A 179 -7.82 -13.86 10.52
C LEU A 179 -7.45 -12.49 11.06
N ARG A 180 -6.96 -12.46 12.29
CA ARG A 180 -6.36 -11.25 12.86
C ARG A 180 -4.99 -10.99 12.18
N PRO A 181 -4.68 -9.74 11.81
CA PRO A 181 -3.34 -9.36 11.36
C PRO A 181 -2.37 -9.40 12.55
N ASP A 182 -1.55 -10.44 12.64
CA ASP A 182 -0.61 -10.72 13.73
C ASP A 182 0.84 -10.92 13.25
N GLU A 183 1.05 -11.02 11.95
CA GLU A 183 2.36 -11.20 11.35
C GLU A 183 2.87 -9.85 10.81
N PRO A 184 4.06 -9.37 11.20
CA PRO A 184 4.58 -8.12 10.71
C PRO A 184 4.82 -8.17 9.19
N LEU A 185 4.44 -7.10 8.50
CA LEU A 185 4.88 -6.82 7.14
C LEU A 185 6.25 -6.15 7.24
N VAL A 186 7.29 -6.89 6.99
CA VAL A 186 8.66 -6.37 7.03
C VAL A 186 8.89 -5.44 5.85
N THR A 187 9.26 -4.18 6.14
CA THR A 187 9.59 -3.16 5.13
C THR A 187 11.09 -2.94 5.00
N GLN A 188 11.88 -3.54 5.88
CA GLN A 188 13.32 -3.34 6.05
C GLN A 188 13.72 -1.89 6.40
N ILE A 189 12.74 -1.10 6.84
CA ILE A 189 12.93 0.25 7.35
C ILE A 189 12.83 0.20 8.88
N ARG A 190 13.98 0.41 9.59
CA ARG A 190 14.08 0.27 11.05
C ARG A 190 12.98 1.00 11.82
N CYS A 191 12.74 2.27 11.46
CA CYS A 191 11.73 3.08 12.12
C CYS A 191 10.32 2.48 12.01
N ILE A 192 9.97 1.91 10.84
CA ILE A 192 8.67 1.28 10.61
C ILE A 192 8.63 -0.07 11.32
N ASP A 193 9.51 -1.00 10.96
CA ASP A 193 9.42 -2.39 11.40
C ASP A 193 9.52 -2.55 12.92
N SER A 194 10.22 -1.62 13.61
CA SER A 194 10.44 -1.70 15.05
C SER A 194 9.53 -0.79 15.86
N PHE A 195 9.40 0.50 15.48
CA PHE A 195 8.65 1.49 16.26
C PHE A 195 7.21 1.70 15.80
N LEU A 196 6.95 1.51 14.51
CA LEU A 196 5.66 1.83 13.88
C LEU A 196 5.21 0.69 12.95
N PRO A 197 5.21 -0.56 13.42
CA PRO A 197 5.02 -1.73 12.58
C PRO A 197 3.68 -1.74 11.86
N VAL A 198 3.68 -2.40 10.70
CA VAL A 198 2.48 -2.76 9.95
C VAL A 198 2.38 -4.28 9.93
N ALA A 199 1.17 -4.82 10.06
CA ALA A 199 0.96 -6.26 9.92
C ALA A 199 0.48 -6.63 8.52
N LYS A 200 0.81 -7.84 8.05
CA LYS A 200 0.22 -8.42 6.83
C LYS A 200 -1.29 -8.50 6.97
N GLY A 201 -2.01 -7.92 6.03
CA GLY A 201 -3.46 -7.77 6.12
C GLY A 201 -3.92 -6.60 6.99
N GLY A 202 -2.99 -5.78 7.47
CA GLY A 202 -3.27 -4.57 8.21
C GLY A 202 -3.52 -3.36 7.32
N THR A 203 -3.69 -2.21 7.97
CA THR A 203 -3.93 -0.93 7.32
C THR A 203 -3.05 0.15 7.94
N PHE A 204 -2.52 1.02 7.11
CA PHE A 204 -1.75 2.16 7.59
C PHE A 204 -1.98 3.39 6.73
N CYS A 205 -1.68 4.55 7.27
CA CYS A 205 -1.67 5.79 6.49
C CYS A 205 -0.39 6.59 6.71
N VAL A 206 0.02 7.27 5.65
CA VAL A 206 1.20 8.15 5.61
C VAL A 206 0.74 9.58 5.31
N PRO A 207 0.24 10.31 6.31
CA PRO A 207 -0.10 11.70 6.11
C PRO A 207 1.15 12.57 6.22
N GLY A 208 1.17 13.62 5.42
CA GLY A 208 2.27 14.58 5.48
C GLY A 208 2.12 15.73 4.50
N PRO A 209 2.78 16.85 4.75
CA PRO A 209 2.79 17.99 3.85
C PRO A 209 3.43 17.63 2.50
N PHE A 210 3.18 18.47 1.51
CA PHE A 210 3.83 18.35 0.21
C PHE A 210 5.36 18.45 0.36
N GLY A 211 6.07 17.55 -0.34
CA GLY A 211 7.55 17.50 -0.29
C GLY A 211 8.16 16.83 0.93
N ALA A 212 7.36 16.25 1.83
CA ALA A 212 7.88 15.55 3.02
C ALA A 212 8.39 14.12 2.73
N GLY A 213 8.33 13.65 1.48
CA GLY A 213 8.85 12.34 1.07
C GLY A 213 7.84 11.20 1.10
N LYS A 214 6.52 11.47 1.01
CA LYS A 214 5.48 10.43 0.98
C LYS A 214 5.70 9.37 -0.09
N THR A 215 5.84 9.82 -1.33
CA THR A 215 6.04 8.94 -2.50
C THR A 215 7.34 8.15 -2.39
N VAL A 216 8.42 8.78 -1.93
CA VAL A 216 9.71 8.11 -1.72
C VAL A 216 9.60 7.00 -0.68
N LEU A 217 8.90 7.26 0.43
CA LEU A 217 8.66 6.24 1.46
C LEU A 217 7.88 5.06 0.90
N GLN A 218 6.80 5.31 0.14
CA GLN A 218 6.03 4.25 -0.50
C GLN A 218 6.83 3.45 -1.53
N HIS A 219 7.71 4.10 -2.29
CA HIS A 219 8.62 3.39 -3.21
C HIS A 219 9.57 2.45 -2.46
N MET A 220 10.09 2.88 -1.31
CA MET A 220 10.92 2.02 -0.47
C MET A 220 10.12 0.84 0.11
N GLU A 221 8.89 1.08 0.59
CA GLU A 221 7.98 0.03 1.06
C GLU A 221 7.62 -0.96 -0.07
N ALA A 222 7.38 -0.46 -1.29
CA ALA A 222 7.13 -1.30 -2.45
C ALA A 222 8.33 -2.17 -2.82
N LYS A 223 9.53 -1.59 -2.79
CA LYS A 223 10.78 -2.26 -3.16
C LYS A 223 11.18 -3.32 -2.14
N ASN A 224 11.24 -2.94 -0.87
CA ASN A 224 11.81 -3.75 0.21
C ASN A 224 10.77 -4.58 0.96
N GLY A 225 9.48 -4.26 0.81
CA GLY A 225 8.39 -4.91 1.52
C GLY A 225 8.25 -6.40 1.20
N GLU A 226 8.01 -7.19 2.24
CA GLU A 226 7.78 -8.64 2.14
C GLU A 226 6.37 -8.97 1.64
N ALA A 227 6.01 -8.44 0.49
CA ALA A 227 4.79 -8.80 -0.25
C ALA A 227 5.15 -9.58 -1.51
N ASP A 228 4.24 -10.44 -1.97
CA ASP A 228 4.39 -11.15 -3.24
C ASP A 228 4.05 -10.23 -4.41
N ILE A 229 2.97 -9.48 -4.28
CA ILE A 229 2.47 -8.54 -5.29
C ILE A 229 2.40 -7.14 -4.69
N VAL A 230 2.80 -6.16 -5.47
CA VAL A 230 2.63 -4.73 -5.16
C VAL A 230 1.65 -4.10 -6.14
N ILE A 231 0.69 -3.36 -5.62
CA ILE A 231 -0.23 -2.57 -6.45
C ILE A 231 -0.08 -1.11 -6.04
N VAL A 232 0.28 -0.27 -7.00
CA VAL A 232 0.40 1.17 -6.79
C VAL A 232 -0.79 1.87 -7.44
N ALA A 233 -1.60 2.54 -6.64
CA ALA A 233 -2.74 3.31 -7.10
C ALA A 233 -2.44 4.81 -7.00
N ALA A 234 -1.96 5.41 -8.09
CA ALA A 234 -1.77 6.85 -8.21
C ALA A 234 -3.11 7.53 -8.52
N CYS A 235 -3.79 7.99 -7.48
CA CYS A 235 -5.16 8.52 -7.54
C CYS A 235 -5.17 10.04 -7.62
N GLY A 236 -5.20 10.60 -8.83
CA GLY A 236 -5.28 12.03 -9.06
C GLY A 236 -3.97 12.78 -8.85
N GLU A 237 -2.84 12.10 -8.92
CA GLU A 237 -1.52 12.70 -8.82
C GLU A 237 -1.15 13.52 -10.05
N ARG A 238 -0.11 14.34 -9.96
CA ARG A 238 0.34 15.17 -11.07
C ARG A 238 0.98 14.29 -12.13
N ALA A 239 0.77 14.65 -13.40
CA ALA A 239 1.34 13.89 -14.51
C ALA A 239 2.86 13.70 -14.42
N GLY A 240 3.60 14.68 -13.86
CA GLY A 240 5.05 14.59 -13.63
C GLY A 240 5.43 13.48 -12.64
N GLU A 241 4.72 13.38 -11.52
CA GLU A 241 4.94 12.35 -10.48
C GLU A 241 4.63 10.96 -11.03
N VAL A 242 3.58 10.85 -11.82
CA VAL A 242 3.22 9.59 -12.48
C VAL A 242 4.28 9.15 -13.48
N VAL A 243 4.81 10.07 -14.30
CA VAL A 243 5.90 9.77 -15.25
C VAL A 243 7.16 9.32 -14.50
N GLU A 244 7.42 9.86 -13.33
CA GLU A 244 8.53 9.46 -12.47
C GLU A 244 8.37 8.01 -12.01
N ILE A 245 7.19 7.65 -11.47
CA ILE A 245 6.87 6.26 -11.09
C ILE A 245 7.05 5.31 -12.29
N LEU A 246 6.53 5.67 -13.45
CA LEU A 246 6.62 4.83 -14.66
C LEU A 246 8.04 4.65 -15.19
N LYS A 247 8.96 5.56 -14.88
CA LYS A 247 10.37 5.45 -15.24
C LYS A 247 11.18 4.70 -14.19
N GLU A 248 10.93 4.98 -12.91
CA GLU A 248 11.71 4.42 -11.81
C GLU A 248 11.39 2.93 -11.55
N PHE A 249 10.11 2.55 -11.51
CA PHE A 249 9.73 1.18 -11.19
C PHE A 249 10.35 0.10 -12.09
N PRO A 250 10.45 0.27 -13.41
CA PRO A 250 11.14 -0.70 -14.26
C PRO A 250 12.64 -0.80 -14.01
N GLU A 251 13.27 0.28 -13.49
CA GLU A 251 14.70 0.35 -13.20
C GLU A 251 15.04 -0.17 -11.79
N LEU A 252 14.04 -0.24 -10.88
CA LEU A 252 14.23 -0.78 -9.55
C LEU A 252 14.37 -2.30 -9.61
N GLU A 253 15.44 -2.79 -8.99
CA GLU A 253 15.62 -4.23 -8.77
C GLU A 253 14.86 -4.69 -7.53
N ASP A 254 14.12 -5.79 -7.66
CA ASP A 254 13.52 -6.50 -6.55
C ASP A 254 14.60 -7.23 -5.75
N PRO A 255 14.83 -6.90 -4.47
CA PRO A 255 15.86 -7.53 -3.66
C PRO A 255 15.72 -9.05 -3.51
N LYS A 256 14.51 -9.59 -3.68
CA LYS A 256 14.22 -11.02 -3.55
C LYS A 256 14.62 -11.82 -4.79
N THR A 257 14.44 -11.25 -5.98
CA THR A 257 14.58 -11.98 -7.25
C THR A 257 15.74 -11.49 -8.11
N GLY A 258 16.29 -10.30 -7.82
CA GLY A 258 17.29 -9.63 -8.67
C GLY A 258 16.75 -9.21 -10.04
N ARG A 259 15.43 -9.21 -10.23
CA ARG A 259 14.74 -8.80 -11.45
C ARG A 259 14.06 -7.45 -11.27
N SER A 260 13.50 -6.91 -12.33
CA SER A 260 12.74 -5.66 -12.22
C SER A 260 11.56 -5.80 -11.24
N LEU A 261 11.39 -4.79 -10.37
CA LEU A 261 10.25 -4.71 -9.45
C LEU A 261 8.90 -4.75 -10.20
N MET A 262 8.86 -4.28 -11.45
CA MET A 262 7.66 -4.33 -12.29
C MET A 262 7.14 -5.75 -12.51
N GLU A 263 7.98 -6.80 -12.44
CA GLU A 263 7.53 -8.19 -12.66
C GLU A 263 6.51 -8.66 -11.62
N ARG A 264 6.47 -8.03 -10.43
CA ARG A 264 5.47 -8.28 -9.39
C ARG A 264 4.59 -7.07 -9.07
N THR A 265 4.55 -6.08 -9.98
CA THR A 265 3.84 -4.81 -9.74
C THR A 265 2.76 -4.58 -10.78
N ILE A 266 1.64 -3.99 -10.33
CA ILE A 266 0.58 -3.41 -11.16
C ILE A 266 0.46 -1.94 -10.76
N ILE A 267 0.39 -1.05 -11.76
CA ILE A 267 0.22 0.38 -11.53
C ILE A 267 -1.14 0.82 -12.07
N ILE A 268 -1.97 1.38 -11.20
CA ILE A 268 -3.22 2.07 -11.58
C ILE A 268 -2.93 3.56 -11.53
N CYS A 269 -2.97 4.19 -12.69
CA CYS A 269 -2.58 5.59 -12.82
C CYS A 269 -3.76 6.45 -13.29
N ASN A 270 -4.19 7.36 -12.44
CA ASN A 270 -5.19 8.35 -12.80
C ASN A 270 -4.67 9.74 -12.41
N THR A 271 -4.41 10.58 -13.41
CA THR A 271 -3.88 11.94 -13.17
C THR A 271 -4.97 12.92 -12.75
N SER A 272 -4.57 14.04 -12.15
CA SER A 272 -5.49 15.11 -11.73
C SER A 272 -6.28 15.77 -12.89
N SER A 273 -5.82 15.62 -14.13
CA SER A 273 -6.50 16.12 -15.33
C SER A 273 -7.54 15.16 -15.90
N MET A 274 -7.53 13.90 -15.45
CA MET A 274 -8.52 12.91 -15.88
C MET A 274 -9.89 13.14 -15.23
N PRO A 275 -10.99 12.61 -15.81
CA PRO A 275 -12.33 12.76 -15.28
C PRO A 275 -12.49 12.32 -13.81
N VAL A 276 -13.30 13.05 -13.07
CA VAL A 276 -13.53 12.85 -11.63
C VAL A 276 -13.98 11.43 -11.29
N ALA A 277 -14.91 10.88 -12.09
CA ALA A 277 -15.44 9.54 -11.86
C ALA A 277 -14.39 8.44 -12.06
N ALA A 278 -13.48 8.62 -13.03
CA ALA A 278 -12.36 7.69 -13.22
C ALA A 278 -11.38 7.76 -12.04
N ARG A 279 -11.17 8.95 -11.44
CA ARG A 279 -10.38 9.09 -10.21
C ARG A 279 -11.03 8.38 -9.01
N GLU A 280 -12.35 8.49 -8.88
CA GLU A 280 -13.08 7.78 -7.82
C GLU A 280 -13.01 6.26 -8.01
N ALA A 281 -13.11 5.78 -9.23
CA ALA A 281 -13.05 4.35 -9.55
C ALA A 281 -11.65 3.75 -9.30
N SER A 282 -10.57 4.51 -9.44
CA SER A 282 -9.19 3.99 -9.42
C SER A 282 -8.84 3.24 -8.12
N CYS A 283 -9.25 3.73 -6.95
CA CYS A 283 -9.03 3.04 -5.68
C CYS A 283 -9.79 1.70 -5.61
N TYR A 284 -11.01 1.67 -6.13
CA TYR A 284 -11.80 0.44 -6.14
C TYR A 284 -11.26 -0.58 -7.15
N THR A 285 -10.79 -0.13 -8.30
CA THR A 285 -10.08 -0.97 -9.28
C THR A 285 -8.86 -1.61 -8.65
N ALA A 286 -8.01 -0.81 -8.01
CA ALA A 286 -6.78 -1.27 -7.38
C ALA A 286 -7.05 -2.31 -6.27
N VAL A 287 -7.99 -2.05 -5.37
CA VAL A 287 -8.28 -2.98 -4.28
C VAL A 287 -8.97 -4.26 -4.77
N THR A 288 -9.72 -4.21 -5.88
CA THR A 288 -10.31 -5.40 -6.49
C THR A 288 -9.23 -6.31 -7.09
N LEU A 289 -8.22 -5.73 -7.74
CA LEU A 289 -7.04 -6.46 -8.20
C LEU A 289 -6.25 -7.06 -7.02
N ALA A 290 -6.11 -6.32 -5.93
CA ALA A 290 -5.45 -6.83 -4.72
C ALA A 290 -6.19 -8.05 -4.13
N GLU A 291 -7.51 -7.99 -4.01
CA GLU A 291 -8.32 -9.11 -3.54
C GLU A 291 -8.26 -10.33 -4.48
N TYR A 292 -8.12 -10.09 -5.78
CA TYR A 292 -7.97 -11.16 -6.77
C TYR A 292 -6.70 -11.97 -6.52
N TYR A 293 -5.55 -11.32 -6.38
CA TYR A 293 -4.28 -12.01 -6.10
C TYR A 293 -4.24 -12.63 -4.70
N ARG A 294 -4.86 -11.98 -3.70
CA ARG A 294 -5.06 -12.60 -2.39
C ARG A 294 -5.81 -13.93 -2.50
N GLN A 295 -6.82 -14.01 -3.37
CA GLN A 295 -7.60 -15.25 -3.55
C GLN A 295 -6.77 -16.39 -4.15
N MET A 296 -5.61 -16.12 -4.72
CA MET A 296 -4.63 -17.11 -5.17
C MET A 296 -3.67 -17.59 -4.07
N GLY A 297 -3.76 -17.04 -2.87
CA GLY A 297 -2.87 -17.36 -1.76
C GLY A 297 -1.63 -16.47 -1.66
N LEU A 298 -1.64 -15.27 -2.26
CA LEU A 298 -0.53 -14.34 -2.28
C LEU A 298 -0.73 -13.20 -1.27
N ASP A 299 0.37 -12.70 -0.71
CA ASP A 299 0.40 -11.50 0.10
C ASP A 299 0.53 -10.27 -0.81
N VAL A 300 -0.45 -9.37 -0.73
CA VAL A 300 -0.53 -8.19 -1.59
C VAL A 300 -0.36 -6.92 -0.76
N LEU A 301 0.52 -6.03 -1.21
CA LEU A 301 0.66 -4.68 -0.68
C LEU A 301 0.04 -3.68 -1.68
N LEU A 302 -1.03 -3.03 -1.26
CA LEU A 302 -1.67 -1.95 -2.00
C LEU A 302 -1.26 -0.61 -1.42
N LEU A 303 -0.63 0.23 -2.25
CA LEU A 303 -0.22 1.59 -1.93
C LEU A 303 -1.07 2.59 -2.71
N ALA A 304 -1.89 3.39 -2.02
CA ALA A 304 -2.75 4.39 -2.62
C ALA A 304 -2.19 5.80 -2.41
N ASP A 305 -1.75 6.46 -3.49
CA ASP A 305 -1.21 7.82 -3.48
C ASP A 305 -2.02 8.75 -4.42
N SER A 306 -2.80 9.72 -3.94
CA SER A 306 -3.15 9.94 -2.53
C SER A 306 -4.67 9.81 -2.32
N THR A 307 -5.06 9.27 -1.19
CA THR A 307 -6.48 9.15 -0.80
C THR A 307 -7.15 10.51 -0.63
N SER A 308 -6.41 11.59 -0.37
CA SER A 308 -6.94 12.96 -0.36
C SER A 308 -7.49 13.37 -1.74
N ARG A 309 -6.82 12.97 -2.84
CA ARG A 309 -7.30 13.26 -4.20
C ARG A 309 -8.53 12.42 -4.54
N TRP A 310 -8.58 11.20 -4.06
CA TRP A 310 -9.77 10.36 -4.14
C TRP A 310 -10.96 10.99 -3.40
N ALA A 311 -10.75 11.48 -2.17
CA ALA A 311 -11.77 12.19 -1.40
C ALA A 311 -12.22 13.50 -2.08
N GLN A 312 -11.31 14.24 -2.74
CA GLN A 312 -11.66 15.39 -3.56
C GLN A 312 -12.58 15.02 -4.72
N ALA A 313 -12.36 13.86 -5.37
CA ALA A 313 -13.26 13.38 -6.40
C ALA A 313 -14.68 13.14 -5.86
N MET A 314 -14.81 12.53 -4.67
CA MET A 314 -16.11 12.37 -4.01
C MET A 314 -16.78 13.71 -3.70
N ARG A 315 -16.02 14.71 -3.22
CA ARG A 315 -16.54 16.07 -2.97
C ARG A 315 -17.06 16.73 -4.24
N GLU A 316 -16.33 16.63 -5.35
CA GLU A 316 -16.76 17.16 -6.65
C GLU A 316 -18.03 16.47 -7.15
N MET A 317 -18.14 15.16 -6.98
CA MET A 317 -19.34 14.39 -7.38
C MET A 317 -20.57 14.78 -6.54
N SER A 318 -20.40 14.81 -5.20
CA SER A 318 -21.47 15.21 -4.28
C SER A 318 -21.98 16.64 -4.58
N GLY A 319 -21.07 17.57 -4.87
CA GLY A 319 -21.42 18.94 -5.26
C GLY A 319 -22.24 19.00 -6.56
N ARG A 320 -21.91 18.15 -7.56
CA ARG A 320 -22.69 18.07 -8.83
C ARG A 320 -24.06 17.43 -8.64
N LEU A 321 -24.22 16.59 -7.61
CA LEU A 321 -25.49 15.97 -7.23
C LEU A 321 -26.35 16.84 -6.34
N GLU A 322 -25.87 18.05 -6.00
CA GLU A 322 -26.54 18.98 -5.09
C GLU A 322 -26.87 18.32 -3.73
N GLU A 323 -26.00 17.44 -3.25
CA GLU A 323 -26.12 16.82 -1.93
C GLU A 323 -25.81 17.84 -0.85
N ILE A 324 -26.40 17.67 0.34
CA ILE A 324 -26.13 18.54 1.48
C ILE A 324 -24.67 18.33 1.90
N PRO A 325 -23.82 19.35 1.85
CA PRO A 325 -22.43 19.22 2.19
C PRO A 325 -22.24 19.02 3.70
N GLY A 326 -21.29 18.16 4.05
CA GLY A 326 -20.75 18.04 5.40
C GLY A 326 -19.60 19.04 5.65
N GLU A 327 -18.72 18.69 6.57
CA GLU A 327 -17.54 19.49 6.92
C GLU A 327 -16.63 19.69 5.71
N GLU A 328 -16.08 20.89 5.54
CA GLU A 328 -15.26 21.32 4.40
C GLU A 328 -15.86 20.98 3.02
N ALA A 329 -17.18 20.96 2.90
CA ALA A 329 -17.93 20.59 1.70
C ALA A 329 -17.71 19.15 1.22
N PHE A 330 -17.21 18.25 2.04
CA PHE A 330 -17.20 16.82 1.77
C PHE A 330 -18.59 16.20 1.92
N PRO A 331 -18.89 15.08 1.24
CA PRO A 331 -20.16 14.39 1.43
C PRO A 331 -20.26 13.80 2.86
N ALA A 332 -21.47 13.75 3.40
CA ALA A 332 -21.72 13.21 4.75
C ALA A 332 -21.29 11.73 4.91
N TYR A 333 -21.20 11.00 3.81
CA TYR A 333 -20.78 9.60 3.78
C TYR A 333 -19.26 9.41 3.58
N LEU A 334 -18.43 10.45 3.62
CA LEU A 334 -16.99 10.37 3.44
C LEU A 334 -16.33 9.32 4.34
N GLU A 335 -16.63 9.40 5.65
CA GLU A 335 -16.05 8.51 6.65
C GLU A 335 -16.39 7.04 6.38
N SER A 336 -17.67 6.74 6.08
CA SER A 336 -18.09 5.38 5.78
C SER A 336 -17.49 4.83 4.48
N THR A 337 -17.25 5.68 3.50
CA THR A 337 -16.62 5.30 2.23
C THR A 337 -15.14 4.99 2.42
N ILE A 338 -14.42 5.82 3.18
CA ILE A 338 -13.02 5.58 3.55
C ILE A 338 -12.91 4.28 4.36
N ALA A 339 -13.79 4.10 5.36
CA ALA A 339 -13.85 2.87 6.15
C ALA A 339 -14.05 1.64 5.27
N SER A 340 -15.03 1.66 4.37
CA SER A 340 -15.33 0.56 3.45
C SER A 340 -14.15 0.20 2.52
N PHE A 341 -13.34 1.17 2.13
CA PHE A 341 -12.14 0.94 1.36
C PHE A 341 -11.07 0.19 2.17
N TYR A 342 -10.73 0.73 3.36
CA TYR A 342 -9.72 0.10 4.22
C TYR A 342 -10.17 -1.25 4.80
N GLU A 343 -11.48 -1.47 5.00
CA GLU A 343 -12.02 -2.76 5.46
C GLU A 343 -11.82 -3.91 4.46
N ARG A 344 -11.50 -3.61 3.21
CA ARG A 344 -11.13 -4.62 2.20
C ARG A 344 -9.74 -5.20 2.44
N ALA A 345 -8.89 -4.53 3.21
CA ALA A 345 -7.66 -5.13 3.75
C ALA A 345 -8.00 -6.28 4.70
N GLY A 346 -7.15 -7.27 4.77
CA GLY A 346 -7.28 -8.36 5.74
C GLY A 346 -6.39 -9.54 5.43
N LYS A 347 -6.08 -10.30 6.49
CA LYS A 347 -5.46 -11.62 6.44
C LYS A 347 -6.57 -12.66 6.43
N VAL A 348 -6.56 -13.59 5.51
CA VAL A 348 -7.61 -14.58 5.33
C VAL A 348 -7.04 -15.99 5.22
N ARG A 349 -7.84 -16.98 5.61
CA ARG A 349 -7.62 -18.38 5.27
C ARG A 349 -8.53 -18.73 4.12
N LEU A 350 -7.95 -19.22 3.05
CA LEU A 350 -8.68 -19.71 1.88
C LEU A 350 -9.23 -21.10 2.14
N LYS A 351 -10.19 -21.56 1.33
CA LYS A 351 -10.81 -22.89 1.44
C LYS A 351 -9.82 -24.05 1.27
N ASP A 352 -8.73 -23.83 0.56
CA ASP A 352 -7.62 -24.79 0.41
C ASP A 352 -6.63 -24.79 1.58
N GLY A 353 -6.87 -23.95 2.60
CA GLY A 353 -6.05 -23.80 3.80
C GLY A 353 -4.88 -22.81 3.66
N LYS A 354 -4.61 -22.25 2.47
CA LYS A 354 -3.59 -21.21 2.29
C LYS A 354 -3.98 -19.95 3.06
N ILE A 355 -2.98 -19.28 3.60
CA ILE A 355 -3.13 -17.98 4.25
C ILE A 355 -2.60 -16.92 3.28
N ALA A 356 -3.36 -15.85 3.12
CA ALA A 356 -3.02 -14.75 2.23
C ALA A 356 -3.54 -13.43 2.80
N SER A 357 -2.99 -12.32 2.32
CA SER A 357 -3.35 -11.02 2.85
C SER A 357 -3.43 -9.92 1.80
N VAL A 358 -4.24 -8.89 2.09
CA VAL A 358 -4.17 -7.58 1.45
C VAL A 358 -3.85 -6.56 2.53
N THR A 359 -2.70 -5.93 2.43
CA THR A 359 -2.31 -4.80 3.27
C THR A 359 -2.53 -3.51 2.48
N ILE A 360 -3.18 -2.52 3.09
CA ILE A 360 -3.49 -1.25 2.43
C ILE A 360 -2.75 -0.11 3.13
N GLY A 361 -1.90 0.58 2.39
CA GLY A 361 -1.25 1.82 2.80
C GLY A 361 -1.74 2.99 1.96
N GLY A 362 -2.29 4.03 2.59
CA GLY A 362 -2.76 5.22 1.89
C GLY A 362 -2.00 6.46 2.31
N THR A 363 -1.56 7.28 1.35
CA THR A 363 -1.05 8.60 1.68
C THR A 363 -2.21 9.59 1.84
N VAL A 364 -2.02 10.52 2.75
CA VAL A 364 -2.93 11.66 2.92
C VAL A 364 -2.11 12.96 2.80
N SER A 365 -2.62 13.91 2.05
CA SER A 365 -1.97 15.21 1.82
C SER A 365 -2.81 16.34 2.44
N PRO A 366 -2.77 16.50 3.78
CA PRO A 366 -3.57 17.51 4.45
C PRO A 366 -3.12 18.92 4.03
N ALA A 367 -4.09 19.78 3.75
CA ALA A 367 -3.84 21.16 3.39
C ALA A 367 -3.11 21.89 4.53
N GLY A 368 -1.97 22.50 4.24
CA GLY A 368 -1.17 23.19 5.25
C GLY A 368 -0.55 22.28 6.32
N GLY A 369 -0.62 20.95 6.16
CA GLY A 369 -0.15 20.00 7.19
C GLY A 369 -1.10 19.85 8.37
N ASN A 370 -2.35 20.29 8.25
CA ASN A 370 -3.35 20.18 9.31
C ASN A 370 -3.97 18.78 9.34
N PHE A 371 -3.60 17.96 10.32
CA PHE A 371 -4.17 16.62 10.52
C PHE A 371 -5.62 16.60 11.01
N GLU A 372 -6.20 17.75 11.34
CA GLU A 372 -7.61 17.85 11.76
C GLU A 372 -8.59 17.93 10.58
N GLU A 373 -8.09 17.92 9.32
CA GLU A 373 -8.97 17.89 8.15
C GLU A 373 -9.83 16.61 8.11
N PRO A 374 -11.05 16.66 7.52
CA PRO A 374 -11.99 15.53 7.55
C PRO A 374 -11.45 14.23 6.98
N VAL A 375 -10.65 14.27 5.91
CA VAL A 375 -10.10 13.07 5.27
C VAL A 375 -9.08 12.39 6.16
N THR A 376 -8.18 13.16 6.77
CA THR A 376 -7.18 12.64 7.71
C THR A 376 -7.87 12.05 8.93
N GLN A 377 -8.83 12.77 9.53
CA GLN A 377 -9.57 12.29 10.70
C GLN A 377 -10.39 11.03 10.42
N ALA A 378 -11.06 10.96 9.25
CA ALA A 378 -11.78 9.77 8.85
C ALA A 378 -10.84 8.57 8.65
N THR A 379 -9.66 8.79 8.08
CA THR A 379 -8.65 7.75 7.89
C THR A 379 -8.08 7.26 9.22
N LEU A 380 -7.74 8.16 10.15
CA LEU A 380 -7.21 7.82 11.47
C LEU A 380 -8.12 6.89 12.29
N LYS A 381 -9.42 6.98 12.10
CA LYS A 381 -10.40 6.14 12.82
C LYS A 381 -10.37 4.67 12.38
N VAL A 382 -9.90 4.40 11.17
CA VAL A 382 -10.00 3.06 10.55
C VAL A 382 -8.67 2.35 10.35
N VAL A 383 -7.54 3.09 10.28
CA VAL A 383 -6.22 2.48 10.10
C VAL A 383 -5.66 1.90 11.39
N GLY A 384 -4.80 0.89 11.24
CA GLY A 384 -4.08 0.27 12.36
C GLY A 384 -2.74 0.91 12.68
N ALA A 385 -2.15 1.66 11.73
CA ALA A 385 -0.90 2.40 11.93
C ALA A 385 -0.94 3.77 11.26
N PHE A 386 -0.20 4.71 11.84
CA PHE A 386 -0.14 6.10 11.42
C PHE A 386 1.33 6.54 11.37
N HIS A 387 1.81 6.84 10.17
CA HIS A 387 3.18 7.27 9.90
C HIS A 387 3.20 8.76 9.51
N GLY A 388 2.99 9.62 10.49
CA GLY A 388 2.91 11.07 10.27
C GLY A 388 4.24 11.67 9.83
N LEU A 389 4.33 12.21 8.62
CA LEU A 389 5.53 12.87 8.13
C LEU A 389 5.59 14.31 8.63
N SER A 390 6.74 14.68 9.18
CA SER A 390 7.03 16.01 9.69
C SER A 390 7.81 16.83 8.68
N ARG A 391 7.33 18.04 8.42
CA ARG A 391 8.07 19.02 7.61
C ARG A 391 9.38 19.44 8.29
N GLU A 392 9.37 19.61 9.61
CA GLU A 392 10.56 19.98 10.39
C GLU A 392 11.67 18.94 10.22
N ARG A 393 11.32 17.64 10.27
CA ARG A 393 12.29 16.56 10.05
C ARG A 393 12.79 16.52 8.61
N SER A 394 11.91 16.71 7.64
CA SER A 394 12.28 16.78 6.23
C SER A 394 13.22 17.96 5.93
N ASP A 395 12.90 19.15 6.45
CA ASP A 395 13.75 20.35 6.32
C ASP A 395 15.12 20.16 7.01
N ALA A 396 15.15 19.41 8.11
CA ALA A 396 16.37 18.99 8.83
C ALA A 396 17.09 17.80 8.16
N ARG A 397 16.59 17.25 7.05
CA ARG A 397 17.12 16.09 6.32
C ARG A 397 17.20 14.80 7.17
N LYS A 398 16.28 14.65 8.13
CA LYS A 398 16.12 13.43 8.92
C LYS A 398 15.17 12.47 8.20
N TYR A 399 15.68 11.42 7.56
CA TYR A 399 14.89 10.49 6.77
C TYR A 399 14.94 9.06 7.33
N PRO A 400 13.80 8.31 7.27
CA PRO A 400 12.46 8.77 6.88
C PRO A 400 11.96 9.90 7.79
N ALA A 401 11.24 10.88 7.20
CA ALA A 401 10.81 12.06 7.93
C ALA A 401 9.58 11.81 8.84
N ILE A 402 9.38 10.57 9.27
CA ILE A 402 8.30 10.15 10.16
C ILE A 402 8.52 10.76 11.55
N HIS A 403 7.51 11.41 12.10
CA HIS A 403 7.57 11.97 13.45
C HIS A 403 7.36 10.86 14.48
N PRO A 404 8.36 10.49 15.29
CA PRO A 404 8.31 9.28 16.10
C PRO A 404 7.34 9.37 17.29
N MET A 405 6.98 10.59 17.72
CA MET A 405 6.09 10.81 18.86
C MET A 405 4.63 11.01 18.44
N ASP A 406 4.38 11.61 17.27
CA ASP A 406 3.02 11.82 16.76
C ASP A 406 2.50 10.59 15.99
N SER A 407 3.41 9.69 15.62
CA SER A 407 3.09 8.46 14.93
C SER A 407 2.84 7.30 15.90
N TRP A 408 2.02 6.36 15.46
CA TRP A 408 1.65 5.21 16.29
C TRP A 408 1.31 3.97 15.45
N SER A 409 1.35 2.81 16.08
CA SER A 409 0.88 1.56 15.52
C SER A 409 0.19 0.71 16.59
N LYS A 410 -0.78 -0.10 16.16
CA LYS A 410 -1.48 -1.11 16.96
C LYS A 410 -0.95 -2.52 16.72
N TYR A 411 0.07 -2.67 15.87
CA TYR A 411 0.64 -3.95 15.49
C TYR A 411 1.94 -4.21 16.23
N ASP A 412 2.31 -5.48 16.33
CA ASP A 412 3.59 -5.90 16.88
C ASP A 412 4.67 -5.86 15.78
N GLY A 413 5.87 -5.43 16.14
CA GLY A 413 7.01 -5.29 15.25
C GLY A 413 8.00 -6.45 15.30
N VAL A 414 9.15 -6.26 14.66
CA VAL A 414 10.22 -7.26 14.58
C VAL A 414 11.09 -7.33 15.83
N VAL A 415 11.02 -6.30 16.70
CA VAL A 415 11.74 -6.23 17.98
C VAL A 415 10.77 -6.28 19.14
N ASP A 416 11.30 -6.54 20.35
CA ASP A 416 10.49 -6.60 21.57
C ASP A 416 9.82 -5.25 21.87
N MET A 417 8.48 -5.22 21.80
CA MET A 417 7.68 -4.02 21.98
C MET A 417 7.80 -3.41 23.37
N ALA A 418 8.10 -4.20 24.42
CA ALA A 418 8.34 -3.65 25.76
C ALA A 418 9.59 -2.77 25.76
N ARG A 419 10.68 -3.23 25.13
CA ARG A 419 11.92 -2.44 24.98
C ARG A 419 11.72 -1.22 24.10
N VAL A 420 10.89 -1.33 23.08
CA VAL A 420 10.53 -0.18 22.22
C VAL A 420 9.80 0.90 23.01
N GLU A 421 8.85 0.53 23.86
CA GLU A 421 8.12 1.50 24.71
C GLU A 421 9.05 2.19 25.75
N GLU A 422 10.02 1.46 26.30
CA GLU A 422 11.03 2.06 27.17
C GLU A 422 11.92 3.05 26.40
N ALA A 423 12.39 2.68 25.21
CA ALA A 423 13.16 3.56 24.33
C ALA A 423 12.34 4.79 23.88
N ARG A 424 11.04 4.60 23.60
CA ARG A 424 10.11 5.70 23.27
C ARG A 424 9.95 6.67 24.44
N SER A 425 9.93 6.18 25.67
CA SER A 425 9.86 7.04 26.86
C SER A 425 11.09 7.96 26.97
N ILE A 426 12.27 7.51 26.57
CA ILE A 426 13.49 8.33 26.50
C ILE A 426 13.34 9.44 25.46
N LEU A 427 12.77 9.14 24.28
CA LEU A 427 12.48 10.15 23.25
C LEU A 427 11.53 11.24 23.77
N HIS A 428 10.45 10.84 24.45
CA HIS A 428 9.50 11.78 25.04
C HIS A 428 10.16 12.67 26.08
N ARG A 429 10.89 12.06 27.02
CA ARG A 429 11.59 12.81 28.05
C ARG A 429 12.68 13.71 27.48
N GLY A 430 13.45 13.22 26.51
CA GLY A 430 14.46 14.02 25.80
C GLY A 430 13.86 15.22 25.07
N ASN A 431 12.70 15.07 24.46
CA ASN A 431 11.99 16.18 23.81
C ASN A 431 11.46 17.21 24.83
N GLU A 432 10.90 16.79 25.98
CA GLU A 432 10.51 17.69 27.06
C GLU A 432 11.70 18.53 27.54
N ILE A 433 12.84 17.88 27.74
CA ILE A 433 14.08 18.55 28.15
C ILE A 433 14.56 19.53 27.07
N ASN A 434 14.50 19.16 25.79
CA ASN A 434 14.83 20.04 24.69
C ASN A 434 13.94 21.30 24.67
N GLN A 435 12.63 21.13 24.89
CA GLN A 435 11.71 22.29 25.00
C GLN A 435 12.06 23.17 26.20
N MET A 436 12.40 22.58 27.33
CA MET A 436 12.85 23.33 28.52
C MET A 436 14.17 24.06 28.23
N MET A 437 15.15 23.43 27.57
CA MET A 437 16.42 24.06 27.21
C MET A 437 16.25 25.26 26.27
N LYS A 438 15.25 25.26 25.41
CA LYS A 438 14.93 26.42 24.55
C LYS A 438 14.51 27.65 25.36
N VAL A 439 13.98 27.44 26.57
CA VAL A 439 13.50 28.54 27.46
C VAL A 439 14.58 28.98 28.46
N VAL A 440 15.21 28.03 29.15
CA VAL A 440 16.15 28.34 30.26
C VAL A 440 17.63 28.33 29.82
N GLY A 441 17.91 27.90 28.60
CA GLY A 441 19.25 27.69 28.10
C GLY A 441 19.88 26.36 28.55
N GLU A 442 20.88 25.92 27.81
CA GLU A 442 21.60 24.67 28.11
C GLU A 442 22.32 24.73 29.47
N GLU A 443 22.84 25.93 29.82
CA GLU A 443 23.54 26.12 31.11
C GLU A 443 22.65 25.86 32.34
N GLY A 444 21.34 26.12 32.21
CA GLY A 444 20.35 25.90 33.27
C GLY A 444 19.88 24.44 33.42
N THR A 445 20.29 23.54 32.58
CA THR A 445 19.88 22.13 32.58
C THR A 445 20.84 21.29 33.44
N SER A 446 20.35 20.31 34.21
CA SER A 446 21.19 19.38 34.97
C SER A 446 21.99 18.45 34.04
N ALA A 447 23.09 17.88 34.51
CA ALA A 447 23.86 16.87 33.77
C ALA A 447 23.01 15.63 33.48
N GLU A 448 22.22 15.18 34.43
CA GLU A 448 21.32 14.03 34.29
C GLU A 448 20.28 14.25 33.19
N ASP A 449 19.58 15.40 33.19
CA ASP A 449 18.62 15.72 32.14
C ASP A 449 19.31 15.85 30.77
N TYR A 450 20.53 16.42 30.75
CA TYR A 450 21.29 16.55 29.52
C TYR A 450 21.70 15.21 28.93
N ILE A 451 22.03 14.21 29.76
CA ILE A 451 22.29 12.82 29.35
C ILE A 451 21.02 12.22 28.73
N ILE A 452 19.84 12.41 29.34
CA ILE A 452 18.56 11.89 28.80
C ILE A 452 18.27 12.52 27.43
N TYR A 453 18.49 13.82 27.29
CA TYR A 453 18.36 14.50 26.00
C TYR A 453 19.29 13.90 24.94
N GLN A 454 20.56 13.70 25.28
CA GLN A 454 21.56 13.11 24.38
C GLN A 454 21.23 11.65 24.00
N LYS A 455 20.67 10.86 24.91
CA LYS A 455 20.15 9.52 24.61
C LYS A 455 19.00 9.56 23.60
N GLY A 456 18.07 10.50 23.74
CA GLY A 456 16.99 10.72 22.76
C GLY A 456 17.53 11.10 21.37
N GLU A 457 18.51 12.00 21.31
CA GLU A 457 19.17 12.38 20.05
C GLU A 457 19.99 11.22 19.44
N LEU A 458 20.61 10.38 20.27
CA LEU A 458 21.27 9.15 19.82
C LEU A 458 20.27 8.21 19.14
N LEU A 459 19.18 7.88 19.83
CA LEU A 459 18.14 7.00 19.29
C LEU A 459 17.55 7.54 17.99
N ASP A 460 17.24 8.83 17.92
CA ASP A 460 16.71 9.46 16.71
C ASP A 460 17.71 9.41 15.54
N SER A 461 18.98 9.69 15.80
CA SER A 461 19.99 9.80 14.74
C SER A 461 20.51 8.45 14.22
N VAL A 462 20.59 7.42 15.07
CA VAL A 462 21.19 6.15 14.67
C VAL A 462 20.18 5.05 14.36
N TYR A 463 18.95 5.14 14.84
CA TYR A 463 17.97 4.07 14.62
C TYR A 463 16.73 4.51 13.86
N LEU A 464 16.16 5.67 14.21
CA LEU A 464 14.97 6.19 13.54
C LEU A 464 15.27 6.84 12.19
N GLN A 465 16.52 7.12 11.90
CA GLN A 465 16.99 7.54 10.58
C GLN A 465 17.69 6.37 9.88
N GLN A 466 17.53 6.32 8.58
CA GLN A 466 18.12 5.29 7.71
C GLN A 466 18.54 5.91 6.38
N ASN A 467 19.73 5.60 5.92
CA ASN A 467 20.28 6.18 4.68
C ASN A 467 19.85 5.36 3.47
N SER A 468 18.83 5.79 2.77
CA SER A 468 18.32 5.11 1.57
C SER A 468 19.28 5.15 0.36
N PHE A 469 20.35 5.95 0.42
CA PHE A 469 21.37 6.03 -0.64
C PHE A 469 22.57 5.13 -0.37
N ASP A 470 22.71 4.60 0.83
CA ASP A 470 23.75 3.63 1.14
C ASP A 470 23.25 2.22 0.78
N PRO A 471 23.99 1.44 -0.05
CA PRO A 471 23.53 0.13 -0.48
C PRO A 471 23.38 -0.88 0.66
N ILE A 472 24.05 -0.68 1.78
CA ILE A 472 23.97 -1.57 2.96
C ILE A 472 22.87 -1.10 3.91
N ASP A 473 22.85 0.21 4.26
CA ASP A 473 21.91 0.76 5.22
C ASP A 473 20.49 0.94 4.64
N ALA A 474 20.34 1.00 3.30
CA ALA A 474 19.05 1.21 2.65
C ALA A 474 17.99 0.14 2.98
N ALA A 475 18.42 -1.07 3.34
CA ALA A 475 17.55 -2.18 3.69
C ALA A 475 18.12 -2.96 4.88
N CYS A 476 17.40 -2.96 6.00
CA CYS A 476 17.82 -3.58 7.23
C CYS A 476 16.98 -4.82 7.53
N SER A 477 17.56 -6.02 7.47
CA SER A 477 16.84 -7.26 7.73
C SER A 477 16.32 -7.34 9.18
N PRO A 478 15.26 -8.12 9.46
CA PRO A 478 14.72 -8.26 10.83
C PRO A 478 15.73 -8.73 11.86
N ASP A 479 16.63 -9.65 11.47
CA ASP A 479 17.67 -10.17 12.37
C ASP A 479 18.68 -9.08 12.70
N ARG A 480 19.11 -8.34 11.69
CA ARG A 480 19.97 -7.17 11.89
C ARG A 480 19.32 -6.10 12.77
N GLN A 481 18.03 -5.80 12.53
CA GLN A 481 17.28 -4.85 13.37
C GLN A 481 17.26 -5.27 14.84
N ARG A 482 17.05 -6.57 15.11
CA ARG A 482 17.04 -7.09 16.48
C ARG A 482 18.39 -6.93 17.15
N GLU A 483 19.48 -7.21 16.44
CA GLU A 483 20.84 -7.10 16.97
C GLU A 483 21.24 -5.64 17.21
N GLU A 484 21.07 -4.78 16.20
CA GLU A 484 21.36 -3.34 16.30
C GLU A 484 20.54 -2.67 17.42
N PHE A 485 19.24 -2.97 17.50
CA PHE A 485 18.37 -2.43 18.53
C PHE A 485 18.77 -2.95 19.93
N GLY A 486 19.18 -4.19 20.05
CA GLY A 486 19.64 -4.77 21.33
C GLY A 486 20.83 -4.00 21.91
N VAL A 487 21.86 -3.76 21.11
CA VAL A 487 23.06 -3.00 21.53
C VAL A 487 22.71 -1.55 21.84
N LEU A 488 21.88 -0.92 21.00
CA LEU A 488 21.43 0.44 21.24
C LEU A 488 20.59 0.55 22.51
N TYR A 489 19.67 -0.38 22.74
CA TYR A 489 18.83 -0.42 23.93
C TYR A 489 19.68 -0.51 25.19
N ASP A 490 20.69 -1.40 25.23
CA ASP A 490 21.60 -1.52 26.36
C ASP A 490 22.36 -0.20 26.63
N ALA A 491 22.81 0.49 25.57
CA ALA A 491 23.45 1.79 25.69
C ALA A 491 22.49 2.90 26.18
N LEU A 492 21.21 2.84 25.78
CA LEU A 492 20.19 3.80 26.24
C LEU A 492 19.82 3.59 27.70
N MET A 493 19.78 2.34 28.19
CA MET A 493 19.41 2.00 29.57
C MET A 493 20.59 2.17 30.56
N ALA A 494 21.83 2.14 30.09
CA ALA A 494 22.99 2.33 30.93
C ALA A 494 22.98 3.67 31.66
N SER A 495 23.40 3.70 32.93
CA SER A 495 23.66 4.93 33.68
C SER A 495 25.09 5.37 33.44
N TYR A 496 25.31 6.66 33.26
CA TYR A 496 26.64 7.22 32.94
C TYR A 496 27.11 8.17 34.02
N ASP A 497 28.37 8.00 34.46
CA ASP A 497 29.02 8.89 35.41
C ASP A 497 29.74 10.03 34.66
N LEU A 498 28.97 11.02 34.24
CA LEU A 498 29.43 12.15 33.49
C LEU A 498 28.75 13.44 34.01
N ASP A 499 29.56 14.40 34.50
CA ASP A 499 29.05 15.64 35.10
C ASP A 499 29.25 16.86 34.19
N ASP A 500 30.29 16.88 33.35
CA ASP A 500 30.59 17.98 32.45
C ASP A 500 29.86 17.84 31.13
N LYS A 501 29.09 18.87 30.73
CA LYS A 501 28.27 18.85 29.52
C LYS A 501 29.08 18.72 28.23
N ASN A 502 30.30 19.22 28.20
CA ASN A 502 31.16 19.09 27.02
C ASN A 502 31.67 17.63 26.91
N GLU A 503 31.98 17.00 28.04
CA GLU A 503 32.33 15.59 28.09
C GLU A 503 31.13 14.72 27.66
N ILE A 504 29.93 14.99 28.19
CA ILE A 504 28.68 14.30 27.78
C ILE A 504 28.48 14.43 26.27
N ARG A 505 28.55 15.64 25.73
CA ARG A 505 28.39 15.88 24.30
C ARG A 505 29.45 15.14 23.47
N GLY A 506 30.71 15.21 23.88
CA GLY A 506 31.83 14.52 23.23
C GLY A 506 31.61 13.00 23.20
N PHE A 507 31.21 12.42 24.33
CA PHE A 507 30.93 10.99 24.47
C PHE A 507 29.79 10.53 23.54
N PHE A 508 28.64 11.20 23.57
CA PHE A 508 27.50 10.82 22.75
C PHE A 508 27.73 11.07 21.25
N ASN A 509 28.50 12.09 20.88
CA ASN A 509 28.90 12.30 19.48
C ASN A 509 29.80 11.17 18.96
N GLN A 510 30.75 10.72 19.77
CA GLN A 510 31.59 9.60 19.41
C GLN A 510 30.78 8.30 19.34
N LEU A 511 29.93 8.04 20.32
CA LEU A 511 29.05 6.86 20.32
C LEU A 511 28.14 6.83 19.08
N ARG A 512 27.57 7.98 18.69
CA ARG A 512 26.80 8.13 17.46
C ARG A 512 27.61 7.76 16.22
N GLN A 513 28.83 8.23 16.12
CA GLN A 513 29.69 7.92 14.98
C GLN A 513 29.99 6.42 14.88
N GLU A 514 30.26 5.76 16.02
CA GLU A 514 30.49 4.32 16.04
C GLU A 514 29.28 3.52 15.55
N PHE A 515 28.05 3.94 15.91
CA PHE A 515 26.82 3.32 15.37
C PHE A 515 26.65 3.58 13.87
N LEU A 516 26.91 4.80 13.39
CA LEU A 516 26.82 5.12 11.96
C LEU A 516 27.84 4.32 11.14
N ASP A 517 29.06 4.15 11.66
CA ASP A 517 30.08 3.32 11.02
C ASP A 517 29.64 1.84 11.00
N TRP A 518 28.94 1.37 12.04
CA TRP A 518 28.40 0.01 12.11
C TRP A 518 27.32 -0.24 11.05
N HIS A 519 26.44 0.73 10.81
CA HIS A 519 25.40 0.63 9.78
C HIS A 519 25.96 0.47 8.37
N GLY A 520 27.17 0.96 8.10
CA GLY A 520 27.89 0.78 6.84
C GLY A 520 28.56 -0.58 6.66
N THR A 521 28.51 -1.49 7.66
CA THR A 521 29.12 -2.83 7.57
C THR A 521 28.09 -3.86 7.09
N GLU A 522 28.53 -4.86 6.33
CA GLU A 522 27.67 -5.97 5.91
C GLU A 522 27.28 -6.83 7.13
N PHE A 523 25.99 -7.16 7.24
CA PHE A 523 25.47 -7.99 8.32
C PHE A 523 26.15 -9.36 8.38
N GLU A 524 26.44 -9.87 9.58
CA GLU A 524 27.15 -11.11 9.85
C GLU A 524 28.62 -11.16 9.34
N SER A 525 29.16 -10.03 8.87
CA SER A 525 30.58 -9.95 8.51
C SER A 525 31.49 -9.86 9.76
N PRO A 526 32.78 -10.23 9.65
CA PRO A 526 33.73 -10.05 10.75
C PRO A 526 33.83 -8.57 11.20
N GLU A 527 33.69 -7.64 10.27
CA GLU A 527 33.70 -6.20 10.48
C GLU A 527 32.47 -5.76 11.30
N PHE A 528 31.30 -6.35 11.03
CA PHE A 528 30.07 -6.09 11.76
C PHE A 528 30.24 -6.44 13.25
N TYR A 529 30.68 -7.63 13.57
CA TYR A 529 30.89 -8.06 14.97
C TYR A 529 32.07 -7.34 15.65
N ALA A 530 33.09 -6.95 14.89
CA ALA A 530 34.19 -6.15 15.44
C ALA A 530 33.70 -4.75 15.86
N GLN A 531 32.83 -4.13 15.07
CA GLN A 531 32.27 -2.81 15.37
C GLN A 531 31.25 -2.89 16.50
N GLU A 532 30.40 -3.91 16.56
CA GLU A 532 29.50 -4.19 17.67
C GLU A 532 30.25 -4.27 19.00
N LYS A 533 31.32 -5.06 19.03
CA LYS A 533 32.19 -5.19 20.20
C LYS A 533 32.79 -3.86 20.62
N LYS A 534 33.27 -3.08 19.65
CA LYS A 534 33.85 -1.75 19.89
C LYS A 534 32.83 -0.80 20.53
N ILE A 535 31.59 -0.76 20.01
CA ILE A 535 30.49 0.02 20.57
C ILE A 535 30.21 -0.42 22.01
N SER A 536 30.10 -1.73 22.22
CA SER A 536 29.81 -2.31 23.53
C SER A 536 30.91 -1.99 24.56
N GLU A 537 32.18 -2.08 24.20
CA GLU A 537 33.31 -1.70 25.06
C GLU A 537 33.32 -0.17 25.32
N PHE A 538 32.98 0.63 24.30
CA PHE A 538 33.01 2.07 24.42
C PHE A 538 31.97 2.61 25.40
N TYR A 539 30.67 2.25 25.25
CA TYR A 539 29.67 2.79 26.17
C TYR A 539 29.81 2.24 27.58
N LYS A 540 30.24 0.96 27.76
CA LYS A 540 30.52 0.35 29.07
C LYS A 540 31.68 1.01 29.78
N SER A 541 32.62 1.63 29.07
CA SER A 541 33.75 2.33 29.69
C SER A 541 33.35 3.53 30.55
N LYS A 542 32.17 4.09 30.36
CA LYS A 542 31.58 5.23 31.08
C LYS A 542 30.29 4.87 31.82
N ALA A 543 29.82 3.62 31.71
CA ALA A 543 28.65 3.15 32.42
C ALA A 543 29.00 2.87 33.89
N VAL A 544 28.06 3.19 34.78
CA VAL A 544 28.12 2.82 36.22
C VAL A 544 27.53 1.44 36.36
N GLU A 545 28.19 0.54 37.14
CA GLU A 545 27.69 -0.80 37.48
C GLU A 545 26.40 -0.76 38.31
#